data_4bd871527b8308bf238421def0d0248b
#
_entry.id   4bd871527b8308bf238421def0d0248b
#
_cell.length_a   1.000
_cell.length_b   1.000
_cell.length_c   1.000
_cell.angle_alpha   90.00
_cell.angle_beta   90.00
_cell.angle_gamma   90.00
#
_symmetry.space_group_name_H-M   'P 1'
#
loop_
_entity.id
_entity.type
_entity.pdbx_description
1 polymer ?
#
loop_
_entity_poly.entity_id
_entity_poly.type
_entity_poly.pdbx_seq_one_letter_code
_entity_poly.pdbx_strand_id
1 'polypeptide(L)'
;MKFLQLFLWFIFASVSTHAISGEVLSKLQGYPEQGGFVWGQTIPLAQVKLGDATAQADEKGLFYIGIPRLAQQTEQLEISVLGVPQHTQKLTITQHEYPTQYIKGVKKKHVTPRSEADMAHIRSDIEKINAARTQPFEMLPYIEKAFSQPVSGTITGVYGSRRFYNGEERSWHKGTDFARKTGTPIAAPQDAVVKLALANSYFNGNLIMLDHGHGMMTLYAHLDRLDVKTGDRVKQGDVIGTVGSTGRSTGPHLHWGLYWGKMALNPMLLFKTPQNLM
;
A
#
# COMPACT_ATOMS: atom_id res chain seq x y z
N MET A 1 -25.03 -55.93 -45.24
CA MET A 1 -25.04 -54.56 -44.78
C MET A 1 -25.53 -54.53 -43.36
N LYS A 2 -24.61 -54.39 -42.38
CA LYS A 2 -24.95 -54.32 -40.93
C LYS A 2 -24.69 -52.88 -40.51
N PHE A 3 -25.72 -52.18 -40.10
CA PHE A 3 -25.63 -50.83 -39.54
C PHE A 3 -25.20 -50.98 -38.06
N LEU A 4 -24.06 -50.35 -37.71
CA LEU A 4 -23.55 -50.22 -36.36
C LEU A 4 -24.05 -48.86 -35.79
N GLN A 5 -25.03 -48.90 -34.89
CA GLN A 5 -25.48 -47.73 -34.13
C GLN A 5 -24.49 -47.46 -32.98
N LEU A 6 -23.77 -46.35 -33.04
CA LEU A 6 -22.96 -45.84 -31.94
C LEU A 6 -23.86 -45.06 -30.96
N PHE A 7 -24.05 -45.60 -29.77
CA PHE A 7 -24.68 -44.88 -28.64
C PHE A 7 -23.64 -44.00 -27.96
N LEU A 8 -23.71 -42.67 -28.14
CA LEU A 8 -22.97 -41.72 -27.32
C LEU A 8 -23.64 -41.58 -25.96
N TRP A 9 -22.96 -42.06 -24.92
CA TRP A 9 -23.35 -41.77 -23.53
C TRP A 9 -22.81 -40.40 -23.16
N PHE A 10 -23.72 -39.41 -23.01
CA PHE A 10 -23.41 -38.13 -22.36
C PHE A 10 -23.35 -38.38 -20.83
N ILE A 11 -22.14 -38.37 -20.27
CA ILE A 11 -21.96 -38.33 -18.82
C ILE A 11 -22.24 -36.88 -18.38
N PHE A 12 -23.45 -36.66 -17.86
CA PHE A 12 -23.73 -35.45 -17.07
C PHE A 12 -23.00 -35.59 -15.75
N ALA A 13 -21.83 -34.95 -15.64
CA ALA A 13 -21.21 -34.71 -14.36
C ALA A 13 -22.10 -33.71 -13.60
N SER A 14 -22.88 -34.19 -12.65
CA SER A 14 -23.57 -33.34 -11.69
C SER A 14 -22.52 -32.65 -10.82
N VAL A 15 -22.25 -31.39 -11.09
CA VAL A 15 -21.52 -30.53 -10.17
C VAL A 15 -22.40 -30.40 -8.92
N SER A 16 -22.09 -31.17 -7.90
CA SER A 16 -22.68 -30.98 -6.56
C SER A 16 -22.28 -29.59 -6.09
N THR A 17 -23.20 -28.64 -6.14
CA THR A 17 -23.10 -27.37 -5.43
C THR A 17 -23.16 -27.70 -3.94
N HIS A 18 -22.01 -27.94 -3.34
CA HIS A 18 -21.92 -27.93 -1.87
C HIS A 18 -22.23 -26.47 -1.48
N ALA A 19 -23.41 -26.26 -0.93
CA ALA A 19 -23.71 -25.01 -0.24
C ALA A 19 -22.64 -24.82 0.85
N ILE A 20 -21.84 -23.77 0.73
CA ILE A 20 -20.89 -23.37 1.76
C ILE A 20 -21.75 -22.94 2.94
N SER A 21 -21.93 -23.82 3.94
CA SER A 21 -22.75 -23.61 5.14
C SER A 21 -22.00 -22.77 6.18
N GLY A 22 -21.23 -21.79 5.79
CA GLY A 22 -20.49 -20.86 6.64
C GLY A 22 -20.83 -19.41 6.30
N GLU A 23 -20.66 -18.53 7.25
CA GLU A 23 -20.77 -17.09 7.03
C GLU A 23 -19.75 -16.67 5.98
N VAL A 24 -20.21 -16.04 4.88
CA VAL A 24 -19.34 -15.65 3.74
C VAL A 24 -18.27 -14.64 4.18
N LEU A 25 -18.59 -13.78 5.13
CA LEU A 25 -17.68 -12.82 5.74
C LEU A 25 -17.77 -12.98 7.25
N SER A 26 -16.75 -13.59 7.87
CA SER A 26 -16.74 -13.90 9.30
C SER A 26 -16.01 -12.86 10.16
N LYS A 27 -15.28 -11.95 9.52
CA LYS A 27 -14.56 -10.86 10.17
C LYS A 27 -14.36 -9.72 9.19
N LEU A 28 -14.63 -8.48 9.62
CA LEU A 28 -14.27 -7.27 8.91
C LEU A 28 -13.82 -6.21 9.91
N GLN A 29 -12.62 -5.69 9.72
CA GLN A 29 -12.01 -4.67 10.58
C GLN A 29 -11.27 -3.65 9.73
N GLY A 30 -10.95 -2.50 10.30
CA GLY A 30 -10.07 -1.55 9.63
C GLY A 30 -10.33 -0.11 9.96
N TYR A 31 -9.97 0.74 9.01
CA TYR A 31 -10.06 2.19 9.09
C TYR A 31 -10.90 2.67 7.90
N PRO A 32 -12.25 2.70 8.03
CA PRO A 32 -13.15 3.10 6.95
C PRO A 32 -13.14 4.63 6.80
N GLU A 33 -12.00 5.16 6.38
CA GLU A 33 -11.77 6.58 6.15
C GLU A 33 -10.97 6.78 4.84
N GLN A 34 -11.05 7.96 4.24
CA GLN A 34 -10.27 8.30 3.06
C GLN A 34 -8.76 8.12 3.34
N GLY A 35 -8.08 7.32 2.49
CA GLY A 35 -6.70 6.91 2.70
C GLY A 35 -6.53 5.78 3.71
N GLY A 36 -7.64 5.16 4.15
CA GLY A 36 -7.64 4.01 5.04
C GLY A 36 -7.53 2.68 4.31
N PHE A 37 -7.80 1.62 5.04
CA PHE A 37 -7.88 0.25 4.52
C PHE A 37 -8.71 -0.61 5.46
N VAL A 38 -9.27 -1.71 4.91
CA VAL A 38 -9.98 -2.73 5.68
C VAL A 38 -9.39 -4.10 5.38
N TRP A 39 -9.57 -5.02 6.30
CA TRP A 39 -9.21 -6.43 6.14
C TRP A 39 -10.24 -7.33 6.79
N GLY A 40 -10.30 -8.56 6.33
CA GLY A 40 -11.30 -9.49 6.82
C GLY A 40 -11.00 -10.92 6.48
N GLN A 41 -11.88 -11.81 6.97
CA GLN A 41 -11.85 -13.24 6.73
C GLN A 41 -13.09 -13.64 5.95
N THR A 42 -12.88 -14.26 4.78
CA THR A 42 -13.95 -14.66 3.86
C THR A 42 -13.67 -16.06 3.28
N ILE A 43 -14.37 -16.42 2.24
CA ILE A 43 -14.14 -17.66 1.49
C ILE A 43 -12.73 -17.65 0.90
N PRO A 44 -11.94 -18.73 1.03
CA PRO A 44 -10.64 -18.86 0.39
C PRO A 44 -10.69 -18.52 -1.11
N LEU A 45 -9.69 -17.76 -1.58
CA LEU A 45 -9.52 -17.33 -2.97
C LEU A 45 -10.68 -16.50 -3.54
N ALA A 46 -11.62 -16.05 -2.71
CA ALA A 46 -12.69 -15.15 -3.15
C ALA A 46 -12.12 -13.83 -3.65
N GLN A 47 -12.77 -13.26 -4.66
CA GLN A 47 -12.51 -11.90 -5.08
C GLN A 47 -13.24 -10.93 -4.15
N VAL A 48 -12.55 -9.91 -3.67
CA VAL A 48 -13.08 -8.83 -2.85
C VAL A 48 -12.96 -7.52 -3.61
N LYS A 49 -14.05 -6.78 -3.68
CA LYS A 49 -14.10 -5.47 -4.33
C LYS A 49 -14.62 -4.43 -3.34
N LEU A 50 -13.99 -3.24 -3.33
CA LEU A 50 -14.43 -2.08 -2.56
C LEU A 50 -14.32 -0.83 -3.44
N GLY A 51 -15.45 -0.31 -3.90
CA GLY A 51 -15.46 0.70 -4.95
C GLY A 51 -14.74 0.19 -6.21
N ASP A 52 -13.70 0.90 -6.66
CA ASP A 52 -12.87 0.49 -7.81
C ASP A 52 -11.67 -0.40 -7.42
N ALA A 53 -11.40 -0.58 -6.12
CA ALA A 53 -10.31 -1.43 -5.65
C ALA A 53 -10.72 -2.91 -5.70
N THR A 54 -9.77 -3.79 -6.05
CA THR A 54 -9.97 -5.24 -6.06
C THR A 54 -8.82 -5.94 -5.36
N ALA A 55 -9.15 -6.94 -4.55
CA ALA A 55 -8.22 -7.83 -3.88
C ALA A 55 -8.65 -9.29 -4.10
N GLN A 56 -7.73 -10.22 -3.87
CA GLN A 56 -8.05 -11.64 -3.76
C GLN A 56 -7.72 -12.09 -2.33
N ALA A 57 -8.66 -12.79 -1.71
CA ALA A 57 -8.40 -13.47 -0.44
C ALA A 57 -7.36 -14.57 -0.64
N ASP A 58 -6.55 -14.83 0.37
CA ASP A 58 -5.57 -15.92 0.35
C ASP A 58 -6.23 -17.31 0.49
N GLU A 59 -5.40 -18.36 0.54
CA GLU A 59 -5.84 -19.75 0.73
C GLU A 59 -6.56 -19.98 2.06
N LYS A 60 -6.42 -19.05 3.02
CA LYS A 60 -7.12 -19.08 4.31
C LYS A 60 -8.33 -18.15 4.34
N GLY A 61 -8.57 -17.40 3.25
CA GLY A 61 -9.64 -16.43 3.14
C GLY A 61 -9.32 -15.04 3.69
N LEU A 62 -8.08 -14.78 4.11
CA LEU A 62 -7.68 -13.46 4.59
C LEU A 62 -7.49 -12.50 3.42
N PHE A 63 -8.01 -11.28 3.52
CA PHE A 63 -7.82 -10.23 2.54
C PHE A 63 -7.53 -8.88 3.19
N TYR A 64 -6.83 -8.03 2.45
CA TYR A 64 -6.64 -6.59 2.72
C TYR A 64 -7.04 -5.80 1.50
N ILE A 65 -7.67 -4.64 1.69
CA ILE A 65 -8.07 -3.77 0.60
C ILE A 65 -7.98 -2.30 1.01
N GLY A 66 -7.31 -1.49 0.18
CA GLY A 66 -7.10 -0.06 0.42
C GLY A 66 -8.33 0.78 0.04
N ILE A 67 -8.48 1.91 0.71
CA ILE A 67 -9.50 2.93 0.45
C ILE A 67 -8.81 4.17 -0.12
N PRO A 68 -9.16 4.63 -1.33
CA PRO A 68 -8.47 5.76 -1.95
C PRO A 68 -8.67 7.07 -1.16
N ARG A 69 -7.70 8.00 -1.33
CA ARG A 69 -7.72 9.34 -0.69
C ARG A 69 -9.01 10.13 -0.96
N LEU A 70 -9.66 9.90 -2.10
CA LEU A 70 -10.89 10.58 -2.50
C LEU A 70 -12.05 9.59 -2.66
N ALA A 71 -12.09 8.54 -1.83
CA ALA A 71 -13.21 7.60 -1.78
C ALA A 71 -14.54 8.35 -1.50
N GLN A 72 -15.62 7.84 -2.06
CA GLN A 72 -16.97 8.36 -1.78
C GLN A 72 -17.36 8.10 -0.33
N GLN A 73 -18.33 8.88 0.19
CA GLN A 73 -18.83 8.72 1.56
C GLN A 73 -19.44 7.34 1.81
N THR A 74 -19.92 6.68 0.77
CA THR A 74 -20.46 5.32 0.83
C THR A 74 -19.79 4.48 -0.25
N GLU A 75 -19.16 3.39 0.16
CA GLU A 75 -18.56 2.41 -0.75
C GLU A 75 -19.22 1.05 -0.54
N GLN A 76 -19.27 0.25 -1.59
CA GLN A 76 -19.82 -1.10 -1.54
C GLN A 76 -18.69 -2.11 -1.48
N LEU A 77 -18.66 -2.92 -0.39
CA LEU A 77 -17.83 -4.11 -0.29
C LEU A 77 -18.60 -5.27 -0.92
N GLU A 78 -18.02 -5.91 -1.92
CA GLU A 78 -18.58 -7.07 -2.59
C GLU A 78 -17.59 -8.23 -2.51
N ILE A 79 -18.09 -9.42 -2.16
CA ILE A 79 -17.32 -10.66 -2.15
C ILE A 79 -17.94 -11.58 -3.20
N SER A 80 -17.12 -12.10 -4.11
CA SER A 80 -17.57 -12.98 -5.18
C SER A 80 -16.66 -14.21 -5.35
N VAL A 81 -17.24 -15.32 -5.78
CA VAL A 81 -16.54 -16.56 -6.13
C VAL A 81 -16.88 -16.91 -7.57
N LEU A 82 -15.84 -17.10 -8.39
CA LEU A 82 -16.00 -17.36 -9.83
C LEU A 82 -16.93 -16.34 -10.55
N GLY A 83 -16.87 -15.08 -10.11
CA GLY A 83 -17.70 -14.00 -10.64
C GLY A 83 -19.14 -13.95 -10.15
N VAL A 84 -19.54 -14.88 -9.27
CA VAL A 84 -20.89 -14.89 -8.65
C VAL A 84 -20.82 -14.17 -7.30
N PRO A 85 -21.60 -13.08 -7.09
CA PRO A 85 -21.67 -12.40 -5.80
C PRO A 85 -22.18 -13.35 -4.70
N GLN A 86 -21.48 -13.36 -3.55
CA GLN A 86 -21.82 -14.15 -2.37
C GLN A 86 -22.23 -13.26 -1.19
N HIS A 87 -21.68 -12.04 -1.12
CA HIS A 87 -21.95 -11.08 -0.06
C HIS A 87 -21.78 -9.66 -0.56
N THR A 88 -22.61 -8.76 -0.05
CA THR A 88 -22.53 -7.32 -0.33
C THR A 88 -22.85 -6.54 0.93
N GLN A 89 -21.99 -5.59 1.28
CA GLN A 89 -22.13 -4.73 2.44
C GLN A 89 -21.76 -3.28 2.09
N LYS A 90 -22.56 -2.31 2.56
CA LYS A 90 -22.23 -0.88 2.46
C LYS A 90 -21.30 -0.48 3.62
N LEU A 91 -20.23 0.22 3.28
CA LEU A 91 -19.32 0.84 4.25
C LEU A 91 -19.47 2.36 4.17
N THR A 92 -19.63 3.00 5.32
CA THR A 92 -19.55 4.45 5.44
C THR A 92 -18.10 4.86 5.60
N ILE A 93 -17.61 5.70 4.67
CA ILE A 93 -16.22 6.16 4.64
C ILE A 93 -16.13 7.57 5.20
N THR A 94 -15.38 7.73 6.28
CA THR A 94 -15.11 9.05 6.86
C THR A 94 -14.36 9.92 5.86
N GLN A 95 -14.90 11.10 5.61
CA GLN A 95 -14.33 12.08 4.68
C GLN A 95 -13.32 12.97 5.42
N HIS A 96 -12.26 13.42 4.70
CA HIS A 96 -11.22 14.28 5.24
C HIS A 96 -11.04 15.56 4.43
N GLU A 97 -10.88 16.67 5.12
CA GLU A 97 -10.36 17.90 4.55
C GLU A 97 -8.82 17.87 4.61
N TYR A 98 -8.20 17.89 3.43
CA TYR A 98 -6.75 17.83 3.34
C TYR A 98 -6.14 19.23 3.26
N PRO A 99 -5.19 19.57 4.14
CA PRO A 99 -4.57 20.90 4.14
C PRO A 99 -3.75 21.16 2.88
N THR A 100 -3.52 22.44 2.58
CA THR A 100 -2.61 22.86 1.53
C THR A 100 -1.26 23.29 2.14
N GLN A 101 -0.16 22.78 1.60
CA GLN A 101 1.19 23.11 2.00
C GLN A 101 1.89 23.91 0.90
N TYR A 102 2.45 25.09 1.25
CA TYR A 102 3.26 25.92 0.37
C TYR A 102 4.73 25.80 0.75
N ILE A 103 5.50 25.07 -0.06
CA ILE A 103 6.90 24.74 0.21
C ILE A 103 7.79 25.60 -0.69
N LYS A 104 8.64 26.43 -0.08
CA LYS A 104 9.60 27.32 -0.77
C LYS A 104 11.01 26.72 -0.72
N GLY A 105 11.92 27.22 -1.57
CA GLY A 105 13.33 26.82 -1.56
C GLY A 105 13.62 25.45 -2.20
N VAL A 106 12.66 24.84 -2.89
CA VAL A 106 12.90 23.61 -3.65
C VAL A 106 13.76 23.91 -4.89
N LYS A 107 14.81 23.12 -5.14
CA LYS A 107 15.65 23.25 -6.34
C LYS A 107 14.79 23.19 -7.60
N LYS A 108 14.94 24.17 -8.52
CA LYS A 108 14.08 24.31 -9.71
C LYS A 108 13.99 23.03 -10.54
N LYS A 109 15.08 22.28 -10.71
CA LYS A 109 15.08 20.98 -11.41
C LYS A 109 14.17 19.94 -10.77
N HIS A 110 13.97 19.97 -9.44
CA HIS A 110 13.07 19.07 -8.72
C HIS A 110 11.60 19.55 -8.69
N VAL A 111 11.33 20.80 -9.10
CA VAL A 111 9.97 21.31 -9.28
C VAL A 111 9.51 21.02 -10.71
N THR A 112 10.31 21.41 -11.70
CA THR A 112 9.99 21.26 -13.14
C THR A 112 11.21 20.70 -13.86
N PRO A 113 11.43 19.37 -13.85
CA PRO A 113 12.50 18.73 -14.63
C PRO A 113 12.30 18.99 -16.12
N ARG A 114 13.38 19.33 -16.83
CA ARG A 114 13.31 19.68 -18.28
C ARG A 114 14.37 18.97 -19.12
N SER A 115 15.49 18.53 -18.51
CA SER A 115 16.53 17.84 -19.24
C SER A 115 16.12 16.40 -19.57
N GLU A 116 16.53 15.90 -20.75
CA GLU A 116 16.27 14.50 -21.13
C GLU A 116 16.91 13.53 -20.13
N ALA A 117 18.09 13.87 -19.58
CA ALA A 117 18.77 13.08 -18.56
C ALA A 117 17.93 12.99 -17.26
N ASP A 118 17.36 14.12 -16.79
CA ASP A 118 16.46 14.10 -15.62
C ASP A 118 15.22 13.26 -15.89
N MET A 119 14.62 13.40 -17.07
CA MET A 119 13.42 12.63 -17.43
C MET A 119 13.71 11.14 -17.58
N ALA A 120 14.85 10.75 -18.13
CA ALA A 120 15.28 9.36 -18.22
C ALA A 120 15.51 8.76 -16.82
N HIS A 121 16.15 9.50 -15.92
CA HIS A 121 16.36 9.09 -14.53
C HIS A 121 15.01 8.88 -13.81
N ILE A 122 14.07 9.84 -13.94
CA ILE A 122 12.72 9.73 -13.36
C ILE A 122 11.97 8.52 -13.89
N ARG A 123 12.02 8.26 -15.20
CA ARG A 123 11.38 7.06 -15.79
C ARG A 123 11.96 5.77 -15.20
N SER A 124 13.29 5.65 -15.14
CA SER A 124 13.96 4.48 -14.54
C SER A 124 13.57 4.26 -13.07
N ASP A 125 13.48 5.34 -12.26
CA ASP A 125 13.03 5.23 -10.87
C ASP A 125 11.58 4.78 -10.75
N ILE A 126 10.69 5.34 -11.59
CA ILE A 126 9.27 4.95 -11.63
C ILE A 126 9.13 3.47 -11.98
N GLU A 127 9.89 2.97 -12.95
CA GLU A 127 9.88 1.55 -13.33
C GLU A 127 10.29 0.65 -12.15
N LYS A 128 11.40 0.95 -11.46
CA LYS A 128 11.88 0.19 -10.30
C LYS A 128 10.89 0.19 -9.15
N ILE A 129 10.34 1.36 -8.82
CA ILE A 129 9.35 1.53 -7.74
C ILE A 129 8.05 0.79 -8.09
N ASN A 130 7.59 0.87 -9.34
CA ASN A 130 6.39 0.16 -9.77
C ASN A 130 6.61 -1.36 -9.80
N ALA A 131 7.77 -1.82 -10.25
CA ALA A 131 8.13 -3.24 -10.20
C ALA A 131 8.08 -3.77 -8.74
N ALA A 132 8.65 -3.04 -7.79
CA ALA A 132 8.59 -3.41 -6.37
C ALA A 132 7.14 -3.50 -5.84
N ARG A 133 6.22 -2.66 -6.35
CA ARG A 133 4.80 -2.61 -5.95
C ARG A 133 3.91 -3.66 -6.62
N THR A 134 4.37 -4.29 -7.70
CA THR A 134 3.58 -5.25 -8.49
C THR A 134 4.14 -6.67 -8.45
N GLN A 135 5.29 -6.89 -7.83
CA GLN A 135 5.83 -8.23 -7.61
C GLN A 135 4.89 -9.03 -6.69
N PRO A 136 4.86 -10.36 -6.80
CA PRO A 136 4.12 -11.18 -5.86
C PRO A 136 4.50 -10.80 -4.42
N PHE A 137 3.51 -10.46 -3.62
CA PHE A 137 3.70 -10.17 -2.21
C PHE A 137 3.80 -11.48 -1.46
N GLU A 138 4.63 -11.51 -0.43
CA GLU A 138 4.59 -12.64 0.48
C GLU A 138 3.25 -12.63 1.23
N MET A 139 2.59 -13.79 1.32
CA MET A 139 1.34 -13.95 2.08
C MET A 139 1.70 -14.13 3.57
N LEU A 140 2.32 -13.10 4.16
CA LEU A 140 2.82 -13.13 5.52
C LEU A 140 1.90 -12.31 6.43
N PRO A 141 1.60 -12.81 7.65
CA PRO A 141 0.68 -12.15 8.58
C PRO A 141 1.34 -11.00 9.36
N TYR A 142 2.37 -10.37 8.82
CA TYR A 142 3.10 -9.31 9.56
C TYR A 142 2.22 -8.12 9.88
N ILE A 143 1.24 -7.84 9.03
CA ILE A 143 0.32 -6.72 9.25
C ILE A 143 -0.66 -6.95 10.40
N GLU A 144 -0.84 -8.18 10.87
CA GLU A 144 -1.71 -8.50 12.00
C GLU A 144 -1.12 -8.07 13.35
N LYS A 145 0.20 -7.82 13.40
CA LYS A 145 0.88 -7.37 14.60
C LYS A 145 0.93 -5.84 14.66
N ALA A 146 1.03 -5.29 15.87
CA ALA A 146 1.17 -3.85 16.07
C ALA A 146 2.44 -3.30 15.42
N PHE A 147 2.29 -2.20 14.70
CA PHE A 147 3.40 -1.46 14.12
C PHE A 147 4.02 -0.52 15.16
N SER A 148 5.34 -0.42 15.16
CA SER A 148 6.07 0.60 15.90
C SER A 148 6.37 1.81 15.02
N GLN A 149 6.57 2.97 15.62
CA GLN A 149 6.95 4.16 14.89
C GLN A 149 8.40 4.05 14.40
N PRO A 150 8.68 4.26 13.08
CA PRO A 150 10.03 4.06 12.53
C PRO A 150 11.06 5.07 13.05
N VAL A 151 10.61 6.27 13.39
CA VAL A 151 11.41 7.32 14.00
C VAL A 151 10.50 8.26 14.79
N SER A 152 10.86 8.60 16.01
CA SER A 152 10.16 9.68 16.75
C SER A 152 10.54 11.04 16.15
N GLY A 153 9.61 12.00 16.04
CA GLY A 153 9.91 13.31 15.47
C GLY A 153 8.71 14.23 15.40
N THR A 154 8.96 15.53 15.15
CA THR A 154 7.90 16.47 14.88
C THR A 154 7.33 16.19 13.48
N ILE A 155 6.01 16.04 13.37
CA ILE A 155 5.34 15.88 12.09
C ILE A 155 5.32 17.26 11.39
N THR A 156 5.93 17.33 10.22
CA THR A 156 6.02 18.57 9.39
C THR A 156 5.23 18.47 8.09
N GLY A 157 4.79 17.28 7.72
CA GLY A 157 3.93 17.04 6.57
C GLY A 157 2.99 15.87 6.82
N VAL A 158 1.68 16.05 6.55
CA VAL A 158 0.68 15.01 6.74
C VAL A 158 0.24 14.41 5.42
N TYR A 159 -0.15 13.14 5.45
CA TYR A 159 -0.76 12.44 4.32
C TYR A 159 -1.94 13.23 3.75
N GLY A 160 -2.08 13.19 2.44
CA GLY A 160 -3.21 13.77 1.74
C GLY A 160 -3.08 15.26 1.41
N SER A 161 -2.13 15.99 2.03
CA SER A 161 -1.94 17.45 1.80
C SER A 161 -1.73 17.76 0.32
N ARG A 162 -2.41 18.80 -0.18
CA ARG A 162 -2.08 19.42 -1.47
C ARG A 162 -0.74 20.14 -1.34
N ARG A 163 0.12 20.03 -2.34
CA ARG A 163 1.47 20.64 -2.27
C ARG A 163 1.74 21.61 -3.41
N PHE A 164 2.18 22.80 -3.04
CA PHE A 164 2.72 23.80 -3.96
C PHE A 164 4.21 23.95 -3.68
N TYR A 165 5.04 23.65 -4.69
CA TYR A 165 6.48 23.84 -4.63
C TYR A 165 6.86 25.11 -5.38
N ASN A 166 7.42 26.11 -4.68
CA ASN A 166 7.78 27.43 -5.24
C ASN A 166 6.60 28.11 -5.98
N GLY A 167 5.36 27.89 -5.54
CA GLY A 167 4.15 28.43 -6.15
C GLY A 167 3.50 27.56 -7.22
N GLU A 168 4.15 26.47 -7.66
CA GLU A 168 3.59 25.55 -8.63
C GLU A 168 2.89 24.36 -7.95
N GLU A 169 1.63 24.09 -8.27
CA GLU A 169 0.91 22.92 -7.76
C GLU A 169 1.56 21.63 -8.30
N ARG A 170 1.75 20.67 -7.39
CA ARG A 170 2.31 19.35 -7.67
C ARG A 170 1.43 18.27 -7.07
N SER A 171 1.86 17.02 -7.23
CA SER A 171 1.12 15.90 -6.63
C SER A 171 1.01 16.06 -5.12
N TRP A 172 -0.10 15.61 -4.58
CA TRP A 172 -0.38 15.59 -3.15
C TRP A 172 0.63 14.72 -2.36
N HIS A 173 0.70 14.93 -1.04
CA HIS A 173 1.64 14.26 -0.15
C HIS A 173 1.19 12.83 0.16
N LYS A 174 1.98 11.83 -0.25
CA LYS A 174 1.65 10.40 -0.19
C LYS A 174 2.14 9.70 1.09
N GLY A 175 2.43 10.44 2.15
CA GLY A 175 2.93 9.92 3.41
C GLY A 175 2.94 10.96 4.51
N THR A 176 3.70 10.70 5.57
CA THR A 176 3.92 11.60 6.71
C THR A 176 5.40 11.93 6.80
N ASP A 177 5.73 13.21 7.03
CA ASP A 177 7.10 13.68 7.17
C ASP A 177 7.44 13.90 8.64
N PHE A 178 8.53 13.26 9.12
CA PHE A 178 9.06 13.40 10.48
C PHE A 178 10.39 14.17 10.44
N ALA A 179 10.39 15.43 10.93
CA ALA A 179 11.62 16.20 11.04
C ALA A 179 12.56 15.59 12.09
N ARG A 180 13.79 15.29 11.68
CA ARG A 180 14.88 14.75 12.52
C ARG A 180 16.23 15.13 11.93
N LYS A 181 17.25 15.14 12.79
CA LYS A 181 18.64 15.39 12.35
C LYS A 181 19.10 14.28 11.41
N THR A 182 19.91 14.66 10.42
CA THR A 182 20.66 13.71 9.57
C THR A 182 21.43 12.71 10.45
N GLY A 183 21.44 11.44 10.06
CA GLY A 183 22.08 10.37 10.79
C GLY A 183 21.22 9.74 11.90
N THR A 184 20.01 10.27 12.20
CA THR A 184 19.10 9.61 13.15
C THR A 184 18.68 8.23 12.61
N PRO A 185 18.85 7.13 13.41
CA PRO A 185 18.45 5.79 12.97
C PRO A 185 16.96 5.68 12.68
N ILE A 186 16.63 4.92 11.64
CA ILE A 186 15.27 4.56 11.24
C ILE A 186 15.10 3.06 11.45
N ALA A 187 14.11 2.68 12.26
CA ALA A 187 13.81 1.28 12.54
C ALA A 187 12.70 0.72 11.64
N ALA A 188 12.78 -0.57 11.31
CA ALA A 188 11.68 -1.29 10.70
C ALA A 188 10.48 -1.30 11.66
N PRO A 189 9.29 -0.82 11.23
CA PRO A 189 8.13 -0.71 12.11
C PRO A 189 7.48 -2.04 12.43
N GLN A 190 7.76 -3.07 11.63
CA GLN A 190 7.29 -4.44 11.73
C GLN A 190 8.20 -5.35 10.93
N ASP A 191 8.13 -6.68 11.15
CA ASP A 191 8.78 -7.68 10.31
C ASP A 191 8.44 -7.46 8.84
N ALA A 192 9.41 -7.62 7.95
CA ALA A 192 9.22 -7.34 6.53
C ALA A 192 10.29 -7.98 5.63
N VAL A 193 10.02 -7.95 4.33
CA VAL A 193 11.02 -8.19 3.28
C VAL A 193 11.33 -6.87 2.57
N VAL A 194 12.62 -6.57 2.37
CA VAL A 194 13.06 -5.40 1.62
C VAL A 194 12.80 -5.62 0.13
N LYS A 195 11.74 -5.03 -0.40
CA LYS A 195 11.40 -5.14 -1.84
C LYS A 195 12.25 -4.23 -2.72
N LEU A 196 12.71 -3.11 -2.17
CA LEU A 196 13.57 -2.18 -2.89
C LEU A 196 14.45 -1.42 -1.89
N ALA A 197 15.75 -1.39 -2.15
CA ALA A 197 16.70 -0.44 -1.59
C ALA A 197 17.37 0.27 -2.76
N LEU A 198 17.04 1.55 -2.99
CA LEU A 198 17.46 2.32 -4.17
C LEU A 198 18.17 3.60 -3.72
N ALA A 199 19.43 3.73 -4.12
CA ALA A 199 20.20 4.94 -3.91
C ALA A 199 19.94 5.97 -5.02
N ASN A 200 20.02 7.27 -4.65
CA ASN A 200 20.01 8.40 -5.58
C ASN A 200 18.76 8.50 -6.47
N SER A 201 17.59 8.03 -6.02
CA SER A 201 16.34 8.28 -6.76
C SER A 201 16.12 9.79 -6.90
N TYR A 202 15.69 10.23 -8.09
CA TYR A 202 15.62 11.63 -8.46
C TYR A 202 14.81 12.49 -7.48
N PHE A 203 13.60 12.03 -7.12
CA PHE A 203 12.74 12.73 -6.16
C PHE A 203 12.88 12.19 -4.74
N ASN A 204 13.01 10.88 -4.57
CA ASN A 204 13.00 10.27 -3.24
C ASN A 204 14.38 10.24 -2.57
N GLY A 205 15.47 10.54 -3.33
CA GLY A 205 16.82 10.35 -2.82
C GLY A 205 17.11 8.88 -2.54
N ASN A 206 17.78 8.57 -1.45
CA ASN A 206 17.91 7.18 -1.02
C ASN A 206 16.57 6.71 -0.44
N LEU A 207 16.06 5.58 -0.91
CA LEU A 207 14.77 5.05 -0.51
C LEU A 207 14.81 3.55 -0.21
N ILE A 208 13.96 3.13 0.73
CA ILE A 208 13.68 1.73 1.05
C ILE A 208 12.18 1.49 0.91
N MET A 209 11.79 0.31 0.44
CA MET A 209 10.41 -0.19 0.48
C MET A 209 10.40 -1.56 1.16
N LEU A 210 9.57 -1.69 2.19
CA LEU A 210 9.37 -2.92 2.96
C LEU A 210 7.99 -3.50 2.64
N ASP A 211 7.94 -4.81 2.35
CA ASP A 211 6.72 -5.60 2.17
C ASP A 211 6.36 -6.28 3.48
N HIS A 212 5.15 -6.00 3.98
CA HIS A 212 4.59 -6.58 5.20
C HIS A 212 3.55 -7.67 4.93
N GLY A 213 3.41 -8.07 3.65
CA GLY A 213 2.45 -9.05 3.19
C GLY A 213 1.14 -8.44 2.67
N HIS A 214 0.35 -9.24 1.96
CA HIS A 214 -0.97 -8.89 1.42
C HIS A 214 -1.04 -7.57 0.63
N GLY A 215 0.07 -7.18 -0.01
CA GLY A 215 0.19 -5.93 -0.77
C GLY A 215 0.44 -4.69 0.08
N MET A 216 0.58 -4.82 1.40
CA MET A 216 0.86 -3.72 2.30
C MET A 216 2.36 -3.44 2.37
N MET A 217 2.76 -2.23 2.00
CA MET A 217 4.15 -1.81 1.95
C MET A 217 4.36 -0.47 2.64
N THR A 218 5.52 -0.34 3.32
CA THR A 218 5.99 0.96 3.81
C THR A 218 7.16 1.46 2.98
N LEU A 219 7.23 2.79 2.82
CA LEU A 219 8.25 3.48 2.04
C LEU A 219 8.97 4.51 2.93
N TYR A 220 10.30 4.54 2.83
CA TYR A 220 11.20 5.44 3.55
C TYR A 220 12.02 6.20 2.54
N ALA A 221 11.90 7.53 2.48
CA ALA A 221 12.63 8.35 1.51
C ALA A 221 13.45 9.46 2.18
N HIS A 222 14.30 10.08 1.37
CA HIS A 222 15.25 11.13 1.74
C HIS A 222 16.35 10.67 2.69
N LEU A 223 16.64 9.34 2.75
CA LEU A 223 17.61 8.76 3.65
C LEU A 223 19.02 9.26 3.34
N ASP A 224 19.84 9.35 4.39
CA ASP A 224 21.29 9.61 4.27
C ASP A 224 22.01 8.31 3.91
N ARG A 225 21.71 7.21 4.61
CA ARG A 225 22.32 5.90 4.41
C ARG A 225 21.26 4.78 4.35
N LEU A 226 21.54 3.78 3.53
CA LEU A 226 20.81 2.52 3.44
C LEU A 226 21.62 1.46 4.19
N ASP A 227 21.04 0.80 5.19
CA ASP A 227 21.70 -0.25 5.97
C ASP A 227 21.22 -1.65 5.58
N VAL A 228 20.32 -1.73 4.61
CA VAL A 228 19.76 -2.97 4.06
C VAL A 228 19.79 -2.96 2.54
N LYS A 229 19.68 -4.13 1.92
CA LYS A 229 19.61 -4.32 0.47
C LYS A 229 18.32 -5.06 0.06
N THR A 230 17.92 -4.92 -1.19
CA THR A 230 16.79 -5.66 -1.77
C THR A 230 16.95 -7.16 -1.55
N GLY A 231 15.89 -7.80 -1.04
CA GLY A 231 15.83 -9.21 -0.69
C GLY A 231 16.10 -9.52 0.80
N ASP A 232 16.64 -8.59 1.57
CA ASP A 232 16.87 -8.81 2.99
C ASP A 232 15.54 -8.99 3.74
N ARG A 233 15.57 -9.80 4.82
CA ARG A 233 14.49 -9.92 5.80
C ARG A 233 14.87 -9.11 7.04
N VAL A 234 13.96 -8.28 7.51
CA VAL A 234 14.14 -7.44 8.69
C VAL A 234 13.10 -7.80 9.74
N LYS A 235 13.48 -7.64 11.00
CA LYS A 235 12.59 -7.76 12.16
C LYS A 235 12.16 -6.38 12.65
N GLN A 236 11.03 -6.33 13.33
CA GLN A 236 10.59 -5.11 14.01
C GLN A 236 11.72 -4.60 14.91
N GLY A 237 12.09 -3.32 14.75
CA GLY A 237 13.15 -2.66 15.51
C GLY A 237 14.53 -2.68 14.86
N ASP A 238 14.77 -3.50 13.82
CA ASP A 238 16.04 -3.49 13.09
C ASP A 238 16.28 -2.13 12.46
N VAL A 239 17.50 -1.61 12.56
CA VAL A 239 17.88 -0.36 11.88
C VAL A 239 18.04 -0.63 10.39
N ILE A 240 17.26 0.06 9.56
CA ILE A 240 17.24 -0.11 8.11
C ILE A 240 17.98 1.01 7.35
N GLY A 241 18.28 2.12 8.03
CA GLY A 241 18.98 3.28 7.46
C GLY A 241 18.93 4.45 8.39
N THR A 242 19.31 5.63 7.89
CA THR A 242 19.34 6.86 8.68
C THR A 242 18.65 8.02 7.97
N VAL A 243 18.05 8.92 8.75
CA VAL A 243 17.42 10.16 8.26
C VAL A 243 18.42 11.00 7.51
N GLY A 244 18.02 11.55 6.38
CA GLY A 244 18.83 12.46 5.56
C GLY A 244 18.02 13.61 4.97
N SER A 245 18.55 14.14 3.86
CA SER A 245 17.91 15.22 3.07
C SER A 245 18.20 15.02 1.58
N THR A 246 18.29 13.78 1.12
CA THR A 246 18.57 13.44 -0.28
C THR A 246 17.34 13.61 -1.18
N GLY A 247 17.54 13.75 -2.49
CA GLY A 247 16.43 13.92 -3.43
C GLY A 247 15.76 15.30 -3.35
N ARG A 248 14.42 15.32 -3.45
CA ARG A 248 13.60 16.54 -3.36
C ARG A 248 13.22 16.84 -1.92
N SER A 249 14.15 17.40 -1.18
CA SER A 249 13.99 17.79 0.22
C SER A 249 14.47 19.23 0.44
N THR A 250 13.89 19.92 1.41
CA THR A 250 14.28 21.27 1.86
C THR A 250 15.04 21.25 3.18
N GLY A 251 15.13 20.10 3.85
CA GLY A 251 15.84 19.93 5.10
C GLY A 251 15.72 18.48 5.62
N PRO A 252 16.49 18.10 6.65
CA PRO A 252 16.54 16.75 7.13
C PRO A 252 15.19 16.27 7.71
N HIS A 253 14.65 15.21 7.14
CA HIS A 253 13.42 14.54 7.58
C HIS A 253 13.33 13.12 7.02
N LEU A 254 12.52 12.27 7.66
CA LEU A 254 12.04 11.03 7.07
C LEU A 254 10.70 11.30 6.40
N HIS A 255 10.57 11.01 5.11
CA HIS A 255 9.28 10.80 4.46
C HIS A 255 8.89 9.33 4.62
N TRP A 256 7.78 9.07 5.33
CA TRP A 256 7.27 7.72 5.58
C TRP A 256 5.92 7.52 4.90
N GLY A 257 5.83 6.59 3.97
CA GLY A 257 4.62 6.25 3.21
C GLY A 257 4.08 4.87 3.58
N LEU A 258 2.77 4.69 3.48
CA LEU A 258 2.08 3.40 3.48
C LEU A 258 1.40 3.21 2.14
N TYR A 259 1.44 2.00 1.61
CA TYR A 259 0.84 1.66 0.33
C TYR A 259 0.13 0.31 0.41
N TRP A 260 -0.98 0.18 -0.28
CA TRP A 260 -1.56 -1.08 -0.69
C TRP A 260 -1.44 -1.20 -2.21
N GLY A 261 -0.56 -2.07 -2.66
CA GLY A 261 -0.13 -2.08 -4.06
C GLY A 261 0.38 -0.70 -4.50
N LYS A 262 -0.27 -0.08 -5.49
CA LYS A 262 0.06 1.28 -5.96
C LYS A 262 -0.69 2.40 -5.23
N MET A 263 -1.71 2.07 -4.44
CA MET A 263 -2.54 3.03 -3.71
C MET A 263 -1.81 3.51 -2.47
N ALA A 264 -1.58 4.83 -2.35
CA ALA A 264 -1.02 5.41 -1.15
C ALA A 264 -2.11 5.55 -0.07
N LEU A 265 -1.78 5.13 1.14
CA LEU A 265 -2.62 5.13 2.33
C LEU A 265 -2.02 6.03 3.42
N ASN A 266 -2.81 6.38 4.42
CA ASN A 266 -2.35 7.17 5.55
C ASN A 266 -1.54 6.28 6.54
N PRO A 267 -0.20 6.47 6.65
CA PRO A 267 0.61 5.60 7.49
C PRO A 267 0.31 5.75 8.99
N MET A 268 -0.27 6.87 9.42
CA MET A 268 -0.59 7.11 10.82
C MET A 268 -1.72 6.22 11.34
N LEU A 269 -2.46 5.56 10.44
CA LEU A 269 -3.49 4.59 10.81
C LEU A 269 -2.91 3.31 11.44
N LEU A 270 -1.68 2.97 11.11
CA LEU A 270 -0.99 1.82 11.70
C LEU A 270 -0.81 1.91 13.23
N PHE A 271 -1.03 3.10 13.82
CA PHE A 271 -0.94 3.35 15.26
C PHE A 271 -2.30 3.51 15.93
N LYS A 272 -3.40 3.46 15.17
CA LYS A 272 -4.76 3.53 15.70
C LYS A 272 -5.32 2.15 15.98
N THR A 273 -6.32 2.08 16.86
CA THR A 273 -7.13 0.87 17.03
C THR A 273 -8.10 0.75 15.85
N PRO A 274 -8.14 -0.40 15.14
CA PRO A 274 -9.09 -0.60 14.06
C PRO A 274 -10.52 -0.72 14.58
N GLN A 275 -11.49 -0.32 13.76
CA GLN A 275 -12.90 -0.50 14.03
C GLN A 275 -13.34 -1.93 13.68
N ASN A 276 -14.27 -2.50 14.45
CA ASN A 276 -15.04 -3.67 14.02
C ASN A 276 -16.18 -3.18 13.11
N LEU A 277 -16.32 -3.81 11.94
CA LEU A 277 -17.24 -3.40 10.88
C LEU A 277 -18.30 -4.46 10.55
N MET A 278 -18.37 -5.52 11.41
CA MET A 278 -19.40 -6.55 11.37
C MET A 278 -20.63 -6.10 12.15
#